data_384ff6c0760733ffa980faac1ae7a30b
#
_entry.id   384ff6c0760733ffa980faac1ae7a30b
#
_cell.length_a   1.000
_cell.length_b   1.000
_cell.length_c   1.000
_cell.angle_alpha   90.00
_cell.angle_beta   90.00
_cell.angle_gamma   90.00
#
_symmetry.space_group_name_H-M   'P 1'
#
loop_
_entity.id
_entity.type
_entity.pdbx_description
1 polymer ?
#
loop_
_entity_poly.entity_id
_entity_poly.type
_entity_poly.pdbx_seq_one_letter_code
_entity_poly.pdbx_strand_id
1 'polypeptide(L)'
;MEILKFENAPAPRKSAPKKSNLKSLAGLATVAAVAVLGSTLAANISLGSGSALEFGQGVQTTAACDSSITISPKVTFVNSASNPQFFLSTVSFSNLDASSTTACQGKTLTLNAYGDTSATPLQIATGPSSTAITAATVGITSTTPTSSAGTVIANTGTNASSTYSFDLGFTTPTATSGAVYKLTLQSSN
;
A
#
# COMPACT_ATOMS: atom_id res chain seq x y z
N MET A 1 47.90 -16.13 -77.43
CA MET A 1 46.71 -16.00 -76.56
C MET A 1 47.14 -16.46 -75.18
N GLU A 2 47.41 -15.52 -74.33
CA GLU A 2 47.82 -15.77 -72.94
C GLU A 2 46.60 -15.83 -72.05
N ILE A 3 46.46 -16.94 -71.34
CA ILE A 3 45.36 -17.15 -70.39
C ILE A 3 45.90 -16.71 -69.04
N LEU A 4 45.36 -15.56 -68.51
CA LEU A 4 45.67 -15.08 -67.19
C LEU A 4 45.07 -16.01 -66.16
N LYS A 5 45.90 -16.73 -65.39
CA LYS A 5 45.57 -17.46 -64.17
C LYS A 5 45.45 -16.46 -63.01
N PHE A 6 44.26 -16.27 -62.48
CA PHE A 6 44.07 -15.62 -61.20
C PHE A 6 44.30 -16.66 -60.11
N GLU A 7 45.48 -16.66 -59.55
CA GLU A 7 45.78 -17.37 -58.30
C GLU A 7 45.66 -16.38 -57.12
N ASN A 8 45.05 -16.83 -56.05
CA ASN A 8 44.94 -16.20 -54.80
C ASN A 8 43.60 -15.44 -54.52
N ALA A 9 42.53 -16.20 -54.33
CA ALA A 9 41.44 -15.76 -53.52
C ALA A 9 41.80 -15.93 -52.03
N PRO A 10 41.79 -14.89 -51.20
CA PRO A 10 42.06 -15.06 -49.76
C PRO A 10 40.96 -15.90 -49.09
N ALA A 11 41.37 -16.87 -48.28
CA ALA A 11 40.49 -17.74 -47.50
C ALA A 11 39.54 -16.96 -46.62
N PRO A 12 38.28 -17.38 -46.49
CA PRO A 12 37.31 -16.71 -45.64
C PRO A 12 37.80 -16.75 -44.19
N ARG A 13 37.96 -15.58 -43.57
CA ARG A 13 38.27 -15.44 -42.14
C ARG A 13 37.10 -16.02 -41.33
N LYS A 14 37.39 -17.08 -40.56
CA LYS A 14 36.46 -17.58 -39.54
C LYS A 14 36.15 -16.44 -38.59
N SER A 15 34.91 -15.98 -38.58
CA SER A 15 34.41 -15.04 -37.60
C SER A 15 34.53 -15.66 -36.21
N ALA A 16 35.24 -15.01 -35.29
CA ALA A 16 35.32 -15.42 -33.90
C ALA A 16 33.91 -15.43 -33.29
N PRO A 17 33.59 -16.41 -32.43
CA PRO A 17 32.28 -16.45 -31.78
C PRO A 17 32.10 -15.19 -30.93
N LYS A 18 31.07 -14.39 -31.24
CA LYS A 18 30.65 -13.23 -30.48
C LYS A 18 30.28 -13.74 -29.10
N LYS A 19 31.12 -13.44 -28.09
CA LYS A 19 30.78 -13.75 -26.68
C LYS A 19 29.44 -13.10 -26.39
N SER A 20 28.41 -13.91 -26.24
CA SER A 20 27.08 -13.42 -25.94
C SER A 20 27.10 -12.77 -24.54
N ASN A 21 26.64 -11.54 -24.45
CA ASN A 21 26.49 -10.81 -23.18
C ASN A 21 25.31 -11.38 -22.38
N LEU A 22 25.13 -12.70 -22.40
CA LEU A 22 24.02 -13.40 -21.72
C LEU A 22 24.05 -13.16 -20.22
N LYS A 23 25.24 -12.99 -19.62
CA LYS A 23 25.41 -12.71 -18.21
C LYS A 23 24.92 -11.30 -17.83
N SER A 24 25.13 -10.30 -18.69
CA SER A 24 24.62 -8.93 -18.45
C SER A 24 23.11 -8.85 -18.69
N LEU A 25 22.58 -9.60 -19.66
CA LEU A 25 21.14 -9.67 -19.91
C LEU A 25 20.40 -10.37 -18.76
N ALA A 26 20.98 -11.45 -18.21
CA ALA A 26 20.43 -12.13 -17.04
C ALA A 26 20.42 -11.23 -15.78
N GLY A 27 21.50 -10.45 -15.57
CA GLY A 27 21.56 -9.48 -14.48
C GLY A 27 20.50 -8.38 -14.58
N LEU A 28 20.27 -7.85 -15.79
CA LEU A 28 19.23 -6.83 -16.01
C LEU A 28 17.81 -7.39 -15.78
N ALA A 29 17.56 -8.63 -16.23
CA ALA A 29 16.27 -9.29 -16.03
C ALA A 29 15.97 -9.55 -14.56
N THR A 30 16.97 -9.91 -13.73
CA THR A 30 16.77 -10.13 -12.29
C THR A 30 16.47 -8.83 -11.55
N VAL A 31 17.15 -7.72 -11.88
CA VAL A 31 16.86 -6.40 -11.29
C VAL A 31 15.45 -5.93 -11.65
N ALA A 32 15.02 -6.12 -12.89
CA ALA A 32 13.66 -5.77 -13.31
C ALA A 32 12.59 -6.62 -12.60
N ALA A 33 12.84 -7.92 -12.41
CA ALA A 33 11.93 -8.81 -11.69
C ALA A 33 11.77 -8.42 -10.21
N VAL A 34 12.87 -8.04 -9.54
CA VAL A 34 12.82 -7.57 -8.13
C VAL A 34 12.08 -6.24 -8.01
N ALA A 35 12.26 -5.32 -8.98
CA ALA A 35 11.54 -4.04 -9.00
C ALA A 35 10.03 -4.23 -9.18
N VAL A 36 9.60 -5.17 -10.04
CA VAL A 36 8.17 -5.49 -10.24
C VAL A 36 7.58 -6.18 -9.02
N LEU A 37 8.29 -7.08 -8.36
CA LEU A 37 7.82 -7.77 -7.16
C LEU A 37 7.80 -6.84 -5.94
N GLY A 38 8.69 -5.85 -5.87
CA GLY A 38 8.72 -4.86 -4.78
C GLY A 38 7.61 -3.81 -4.86
N SER A 39 7.00 -3.60 -6.02
CA SER A 39 5.95 -2.58 -6.20
C SER A 39 4.53 -3.08 -5.92
N THR A 40 4.33 -4.37 -5.68
CA THR A 40 2.99 -4.96 -5.47
C THR A 40 2.44 -4.82 -4.06
N LEU A 41 3.17 -4.18 -3.13
CA LEU A 41 2.73 -4.01 -1.74
C LEU A 41 1.88 -2.74 -1.51
N ALA A 42 1.66 -1.92 -2.53
CA ALA A 42 0.70 -0.82 -2.46
C ALA A 42 -0.65 -1.28 -3.04
N ALA A 43 -1.34 -2.17 -2.33
CA ALA A 43 -2.71 -2.52 -2.70
C ALA A 43 -3.64 -1.36 -2.33
N ASN A 44 -4.19 -0.68 -3.32
CA ASN A 44 -5.28 0.27 -3.12
C ASN A 44 -6.59 -0.51 -2.98
N ILE A 45 -7.32 -0.25 -1.91
CA ILE A 45 -8.64 -0.83 -1.67
C ILE A 45 -9.68 0.23 -2.04
N SER A 46 -10.50 -0.04 -3.05
CA SER A 46 -11.68 0.76 -3.35
C SER A 46 -12.89 0.14 -2.68
N LEU A 47 -13.55 0.91 -1.81
CA LEU A 47 -14.75 0.49 -1.10
C LEU A 47 -15.98 0.84 -1.94
N GLY A 48 -16.61 -0.17 -2.55
CA GLY A 48 -17.90 -0.02 -3.21
C GLY A 48 -19.06 -0.19 -2.21
N SER A 49 -20.16 0.53 -2.41
CA SER A 49 -21.36 0.32 -1.60
C SER A 49 -21.92 -1.08 -1.83
N GLY A 50 -21.85 -1.95 -0.83
CA GLY A 50 -22.40 -3.30 -0.86
C GLY A 50 -21.54 -4.36 -1.53
N SER A 51 -20.31 -4.04 -1.96
CA SER A 51 -19.38 -5.05 -2.47
C SER A 51 -18.43 -5.52 -1.38
N ALA A 52 -18.18 -6.81 -1.36
CA ALA A 52 -17.20 -7.42 -0.46
C ALA A 52 -15.79 -7.01 -0.85
N LEU A 53 -14.98 -6.66 0.13
CA LEU A 53 -13.56 -6.35 -0.05
C LEU A 53 -12.72 -7.55 0.35
N GLU A 54 -11.89 -8.00 -0.58
CA GLU A 54 -10.86 -8.98 -0.29
C GLU A 54 -9.52 -8.30 -0.12
N PHE A 55 -8.97 -8.37 1.09
CA PHE A 55 -7.58 -8.10 1.36
C PHE A 55 -6.97 -9.39 1.91
N GLY A 56 -6.12 -10.02 1.15
CA GLY A 56 -5.71 -11.39 1.46
C GLY A 56 -6.87 -12.37 1.21
N GLN A 57 -7.31 -13.15 2.14
CA GLN A 57 -8.37 -14.16 1.98
C GLN A 57 -9.64 -13.87 2.81
N GLY A 58 -9.96 -12.64 3.10
CA GLY A 58 -11.14 -12.31 3.88
C GLY A 58 -12.12 -11.38 3.16
N VAL A 59 -13.35 -11.83 2.92
CA VAL A 59 -14.44 -10.98 2.43
C VAL A 59 -15.14 -10.34 3.62
N GLN A 60 -15.17 -9.02 3.68
CA GLN A 60 -15.95 -8.29 4.68
C GLN A 60 -16.80 -7.21 4.01
N THR A 61 -18.09 -7.25 4.27
CA THR A 61 -19.00 -6.18 3.90
C THR A 61 -18.78 -5.02 4.86
N THR A 62 -18.30 -3.89 4.37
CA THR A 62 -18.13 -2.66 5.14
C THR A 62 -19.23 -1.69 4.77
N ALA A 63 -19.95 -1.17 5.77
CA ALA A 63 -20.87 -0.08 5.58
C ALA A 63 -20.08 1.23 5.73
N ALA A 64 -19.72 1.84 4.64
CA ALA A 64 -19.11 3.17 4.63
C ALA A 64 -20.12 4.21 4.13
N CYS A 65 -19.94 5.44 4.57
CA CYS A 65 -20.78 6.58 4.18
C CYS A 65 -20.58 6.97 2.70
N ASP A 66 -19.54 6.47 2.07
CA ASP A 66 -19.19 6.68 0.67
C ASP A 66 -18.71 5.36 0.06
N SER A 67 -19.11 5.12 -1.17
CA SER A 67 -18.80 3.91 -1.93
C SER A 67 -17.47 3.97 -2.68
N SER A 68 -16.81 5.12 -2.72
CA SER A 68 -15.61 5.36 -3.54
C SER A 68 -14.34 5.59 -2.72
N ILE A 69 -14.38 5.42 -1.39
CA ILE A 69 -13.22 5.60 -0.52
C ILE A 69 -12.10 4.64 -0.94
N THR A 70 -10.91 5.17 -1.16
CA THR A 70 -9.70 4.39 -1.40
C THR A 70 -8.83 4.42 -0.15
N ILE A 71 -8.39 3.24 0.31
CA ILE A 71 -7.52 3.07 1.47
C ILE A 71 -6.18 2.51 1.01
N SER A 72 -5.08 3.17 1.39
CA SER A 72 -3.71 2.76 1.05
C SER A 72 -2.88 2.63 2.32
N PRO A 73 -2.63 1.39 2.81
CA PRO A 73 -1.74 1.18 3.95
C PRO A 73 -0.29 1.45 3.57
N LYS A 74 0.44 2.10 4.48
CA LYS A 74 1.87 2.38 4.37
C LYS A 74 2.60 1.79 5.58
N VAL A 75 3.82 1.33 5.36
CA VAL A 75 4.65 0.73 6.40
C VAL A 75 5.92 1.53 6.62
N THR A 76 6.43 1.50 7.85
CA THR A 76 7.74 2.04 8.22
C THR A 76 8.62 0.93 8.75
N PHE A 77 9.87 0.91 8.29
CA PHE A 77 10.87 0.00 8.82
C PHE A 77 11.43 0.52 10.14
N VAL A 78 11.36 -0.28 11.18
CA VAL A 78 12.00 0.00 12.47
C VAL A 78 13.18 -0.93 12.63
N ASN A 79 14.38 -0.36 12.61
CA ASN A 79 15.62 -1.10 12.81
C ASN A 79 15.91 -1.22 14.31
N SER A 80 15.42 -2.27 14.94
CA SER A 80 15.73 -2.62 16.31
C SER A 80 16.86 -3.67 16.33
N ALA A 81 17.81 -3.53 17.24
CA ALA A 81 18.97 -4.41 17.33
C ALA A 81 18.60 -5.91 17.51
N SER A 82 17.43 -6.20 18.08
CA SER A 82 16.96 -7.57 18.33
C SER A 82 15.93 -8.06 17.31
N ASN A 83 15.22 -7.18 16.61
CA ASN A 83 14.14 -7.59 15.70
C ASN A 83 13.78 -6.47 14.72
N PRO A 84 14.51 -6.33 13.60
CA PRO A 84 14.17 -5.35 12.57
C PRO A 84 12.87 -5.76 11.85
N GLN A 85 11.86 -4.91 11.84
CA GLN A 85 10.55 -5.21 11.27
C GLN A 85 9.91 -4.00 10.58
N PHE A 86 9.00 -4.29 9.67
CA PHE A 86 8.10 -3.30 9.09
C PHE A 86 6.80 -3.25 9.89
N PHE A 87 6.36 -2.06 10.26
CA PHE A 87 5.12 -1.83 10.98
C PHE A 87 4.14 -1.04 10.11
N LEU A 88 2.85 -1.34 10.23
CA LEU A 88 1.78 -0.50 9.68
C LEU A 88 1.84 0.86 10.39
N SER A 89 2.33 1.88 9.70
CA SER A 89 2.58 3.20 10.29
C SER A 89 1.57 4.27 9.90
N THR A 90 0.96 4.13 8.73
CA THR A 90 0.03 5.11 8.19
C THR A 90 -0.99 4.42 7.30
N VAL A 91 -2.20 4.94 7.28
CA VAL A 91 -3.23 4.58 6.30
C VAL A 91 -3.69 5.85 5.61
N SER A 92 -3.47 5.93 4.29
CA SER A 92 -3.95 7.04 3.48
C SER A 92 -5.38 6.79 3.05
N PHE A 93 -6.22 7.79 3.20
CA PHE A 93 -7.59 7.84 2.71
C PHE A 93 -7.66 8.81 1.54
N SER A 94 -8.34 8.44 0.47
CA SER A 94 -8.57 9.29 -0.69
C SER A 94 -9.94 9.01 -1.32
N ASN A 95 -10.41 9.94 -2.12
CA ASN A 95 -11.73 9.92 -2.74
C ASN A 95 -12.89 9.84 -1.75
N LEU A 96 -12.73 10.40 -0.55
CA LEU A 96 -13.79 10.47 0.45
C LEU A 96 -14.72 11.64 0.12
N ASP A 97 -16.02 11.40 0.01
CA ASP A 97 -17.00 12.47 -0.11
C ASP A 97 -17.32 13.08 1.27
N ALA A 98 -16.71 14.23 1.56
CA ALA A 98 -16.95 15.03 2.76
C ALA A 98 -17.77 16.30 2.47
N SER A 99 -18.42 16.40 1.31
CA SER A 99 -19.09 17.61 0.86
C SER A 99 -20.38 17.93 1.63
N SER A 100 -21.01 16.93 2.23
CA SER A 100 -22.29 17.11 2.92
C SER A 100 -22.52 16.11 4.05
N THR A 101 -23.51 16.38 4.88
CA THR A 101 -23.96 15.49 5.96
C THR A 101 -24.70 14.24 5.46
N THR A 102 -25.14 14.24 4.21
CA THR A 102 -25.71 13.05 3.56
C THR A 102 -24.62 12.12 3.03
N ALA A 103 -23.39 12.63 2.84
CA ALA A 103 -22.18 11.88 2.60
C ALA A 103 -21.45 11.57 3.90
N CYS A 104 -20.14 11.74 3.97
CA CYS A 104 -19.35 11.39 5.16
C CYS A 104 -19.17 12.54 6.19
N GLN A 105 -19.59 13.76 5.89
CA GLN A 105 -19.47 14.87 6.82
C GLN A 105 -20.29 14.61 8.09
N GLY A 106 -19.69 14.78 9.26
CA GLY A 106 -20.32 14.50 10.56
C GLY A 106 -20.30 13.03 10.96
N LYS A 107 -19.75 12.14 10.14
CA LYS A 107 -19.59 10.71 10.46
C LYS A 107 -18.25 10.44 11.12
N THR A 108 -18.21 9.33 11.84
CA THR A 108 -16.95 8.77 12.38
C THR A 108 -16.57 7.53 11.57
N LEU A 109 -15.37 7.52 11.03
CA LEU A 109 -14.77 6.35 10.38
C LEU A 109 -14.01 5.55 11.44
N THR A 110 -14.20 4.23 11.47
CA THR A 110 -13.48 3.30 12.34
C THR A 110 -12.69 2.32 11.50
N LEU A 111 -11.37 2.34 11.66
CA LEU A 111 -10.43 1.45 10.99
C LEU A 111 -9.96 0.38 11.96
N ASN A 112 -10.07 -0.89 11.56
CA ASN A 112 -9.51 -2.03 12.29
C ASN A 112 -8.59 -2.84 11.37
N ALA A 113 -7.57 -3.46 11.97
CA ALA A 113 -6.68 -4.40 11.30
C ALA A 113 -6.87 -5.80 11.89
N TYR A 114 -6.79 -6.82 11.07
CA TYR A 114 -6.97 -8.22 11.48
C TYR A 114 -5.84 -9.09 10.94
N GLY A 115 -5.52 -10.13 11.68
CA GLY A 115 -4.66 -11.22 11.23
C GLY A 115 -5.38 -12.18 10.28
N ASP A 116 -4.66 -13.19 9.83
CA ASP A 116 -5.14 -14.18 8.85
C ASP A 116 -6.41 -14.92 9.33
N THR A 117 -6.37 -15.48 10.54
CA THR A 117 -7.42 -16.38 11.05
C THR A 117 -8.21 -15.80 12.21
N SER A 118 -7.84 -14.63 12.73
CA SER A 118 -8.45 -14.04 13.93
C SER A 118 -9.59 -13.09 13.58
N ALA A 119 -10.73 -13.25 14.24
CA ALA A 119 -11.82 -12.27 14.24
C ALA A 119 -11.58 -11.11 15.21
N THR A 120 -10.55 -11.20 16.06
CA THR A 120 -10.19 -10.14 17.01
C THR A 120 -9.27 -9.15 16.32
N PRO A 121 -9.55 -7.83 16.39
CA PRO A 121 -8.69 -6.81 15.85
C PRO A 121 -7.29 -6.85 16.47
N LEU A 122 -6.28 -6.65 15.66
CA LEU A 122 -4.90 -6.48 16.09
C LEU A 122 -4.72 -5.15 16.83
N GLN A 123 -3.80 -5.11 17.78
CA GLN A 123 -3.31 -3.85 18.30
C GLN A 123 -2.49 -3.16 17.20
N ILE A 124 -2.98 -2.04 16.67
CA ILE A 124 -2.33 -1.28 15.58
C ILE A 124 -1.36 -0.22 16.09
N ALA A 125 -1.60 0.28 17.29
CA ALA A 125 -0.75 1.29 17.93
C ALA A 125 -0.82 1.19 19.45
N THR A 126 0.11 1.90 20.10
CA THR A 126 0.05 2.17 21.53
C THR A 126 -0.25 3.65 21.75
N GLY A 127 -1.33 3.93 22.41
CA GLY A 127 -1.75 5.28 22.78
C GLY A 127 -1.09 5.81 24.07
N PRO A 128 -1.52 6.96 24.54
CA PRO A 128 -1.08 7.52 25.83
C PRO A 128 -1.26 6.52 26.97
N SER A 129 -0.35 6.57 27.95
CA SER A 129 -0.36 5.66 29.10
C SER A 129 -0.34 4.17 28.74
N SER A 130 0.33 3.84 27.63
CA SER A 130 0.46 2.46 27.12
C SER A 130 -0.87 1.78 26.78
N THR A 131 -1.90 2.55 26.46
CA THR A 131 -3.21 2.00 26.06
C THR A 131 -3.13 1.33 24.71
N ALA A 132 -3.59 0.08 24.60
CA ALA A 132 -3.66 -0.63 23.34
C ALA A 132 -4.74 -0.02 22.42
N ILE A 133 -4.37 0.35 21.21
CA ILE A 133 -5.27 0.85 20.18
C ILE A 133 -5.54 -0.29 19.19
N THR A 134 -6.73 -0.86 19.20
CA THR A 134 -7.19 -1.89 18.28
C THR A 134 -8.12 -1.37 17.19
N ALA A 135 -8.68 -0.16 17.43
CA ALA A 135 -9.53 0.56 16.48
C ALA A 135 -9.07 2.02 16.42
N ALA A 136 -8.78 2.51 15.23
CA ALA A 136 -8.47 3.92 15.01
C ALA A 136 -9.70 4.64 14.47
N THR A 137 -10.12 5.70 15.15
CA THR A 137 -11.30 6.46 14.74
C THR A 137 -10.93 7.82 14.19
N VAL A 138 -11.66 8.25 13.15
CA VAL A 138 -11.51 9.56 12.51
C VAL A 138 -12.88 10.18 12.38
N GLY A 139 -13.10 11.30 13.05
CA GLY A 139 -14.30 12.14 12.88
C GLY A 139 -14.14 13.03 11.65
N ILE A 140 -15.05 12.93 10.71
CA ILE A 140 -15.06 13.76 9.49
C ILE A 140 -15.90 15.00 9.76
N THR A 141 -15.24 16.13 9.92
CA THR A 141 -15.91 17.41 10.20
C THR A 141 -16.00 18.27 8.93
N SER A 142 -16.61 19.45 9.02
CA SER A 142 -16.65 20.40 7.91
C SER A 142 -15.35 21.20 7.75
N THR A 143 -14.41 21.09 8.68
CA THR A 143 -13.16 21.87 8.67
C THR A 143 -11.93 20.98 8.63
N THR A 144 -11.59 20.32 9.73
CA THR A 144 -10.45 19.42 9.84
C THR A 144 -10.90 18.13 10.50
N PRO A 145 -10.48 16.97 10.00
CA PRO A 145 -10.80 15.70 10.65
C PRO A 145 -10.16 15.64 12.03
N THR A 146 -10.80 14.91 12.93
CA THR A 146 -10.29 14.65 14.27
C THR A 146 -9.96 13.17 14.41
N SER A 147 -8.87 12.85 15.09
CA SER A 147 -8.45 11.45 15.28
C SER A 147 -8.46 11.06 16.75
N SER A 148 -8.59 9.76 17.01
CA SER A 148 -8.50 9.19 18.36
C SER A 148 -7.07 9.27 18.92
N ALA A 149 -6.93 9.08 20.22
CA ALA A 149 -5.63 9.01 20.89
C ALA A 149 -4.75 7.91 20.29
N GLY A 150 -3.45 8.16 20.16
CA GLY A 150 -2.49 7.26 19.54
C GLY A 150 -2.45 7.30 18.02
N THR A 151 -3.23 8.19 17.42
CA THR A 151 -3.23 8.47 15.98
C THR A 151 -3.04 9.96 15.70
N VAL A 152 -2.63 10.28 14.47
CA VAL A 152 -2.42 11.67 14.01
C VAL A 152 -2.92 11.81 12.58
N ILE A 153 -3.59 12.92 12.29
CA ILE A 153 -4.00 13.26 10.93
C ILE A 153 -2.91 14.14 10.29
N ALA A 154 -2.51 13.79 9.09
CA ALA A 154 -1.54 14.54 8.31
C ALA A 154 -1.94 14.60 6.83
N ASN A 155 -1.26 15.44 6.04
CA ASN A 155 -1.44 15.56 4.58
C ASN A 155 -2.91 15.69 4.17
N THR A 156 -3.64 16.58 4.84
CA THR A 156 -5.06 16.78 4.56
C THR A 156 -5.25 17.58 3.29
N GLY A 157 -6.10 17.07 2.39
CA GLY A 157 -6.59 17.81 1.23
C GLY A 157 -7.62 18.86 1.61
N THR A 158 -8.27 19.44 0.60
CA THR A 158 -9.37 20.40 0.82
C THR A 158 -10.55 19.67 1.44
N ASN A 159 -10.91 20.06 2.65
CA ASN A 159 -12.07 19.56 3.37
C ASN A 159 -13.38 20.05 2.74
N ALA A 160 -14.48 19.39 3.04
CA ALA A 160 -15.79 19.66 2.43
C ALA A 160 -15.81 19.49 0.90
N SER A 161 -14.97 18.63 0.34
CA SER A 161 -14.97 18.26 -1.08
C SER A 161 -15.45 16.82 -1.27
N SER A 162 -15.87 16.50 -2.51
CA SER A 162 -16.23 15.13 -2.90
C SER A 162 -15.03 14.22 -3.12
N THR A 163 -13.80 14.75 -3.03
CA THR A 163 -12.53 14.01 -3.21
C THR A 163 -11.56 14.29 -2.07
N TYR A 164 -12.08 14.38 -0.86
CA TYR A 164 -11.28 14.65 0.32
C TYR A 164 -10.26 13.54 0.58
N SER A 165 -9.07 13.90 1.02
CA SER A 165 -7.99 12.97 1.34
C SER A 165 -7.24 13.39 2.59
N PHE A 166 -6.73 12.40 3.33
CA PHE A 166 -5.88 12.60 4.50
C PHE A 166 -5.07 11.34 4.80
N ASP A 167 -4.02 11.49 5.58
CA ASP A 167 -3.21 10.38 6.11
C ASP A 167 -3.50 10.21 7.59
N LEU A 168 -3.86 8.99 8.01
CA LEU A 168 -4.02 8.58 9.40
C LEU A 168 -2.73 7.87 9.85
N GLY A 169 -1.88 8.56 10.58
CA GLY A 169 -0.63 8.04 11.13
C GLY A 169 -0.81 7.44 12.52
N PHE A 170 -0.05 6.39 12.84
CA PHE A 170 0.01 5.77 14.16
C PHE A 170 1.26 6.26 14.89
N THR A 171 1.09 6.88 16.08
CA THR A 171 2.20 7.50 16.82
C THR A 171 3.22 6.49 17.34
N THR A 172 2.75 5.31 17.74
CA THR A 172 3.60 4.18 18.18
C THR A 172 3.03 2.90 17.57
N PRO A 173 3.34 2.62 16.28
CA PRO A 173 2.78 1.47 15.59
C PRO A 173 3.27 0.16 16.21
N THR A 174 2.38 -0.82 16.34
CA THR A 174 2.67 -2.13 16.93
C THR A 174 2.35 -3.29 16.01
N ALA A 175 1.41 -3.12 15.08
CA ALA A 175 1.08 -4.16 14.10
C ALA A 175 2.18 -4.27 13.05
N THR A 176 2.84 -5.42 12.96
CA THR A 176 3.80 -5.68 11.89
C THR A 176 3.09 -5.88 10.56
N SER A 177 3.73 -5.50 9.46
CA SER A 177 3.14 -5.65 8.12
C SER A 177 2.80 -7.11 7.77
N GLY A 178 3.59 -8.06 8.27
CA GLY A 178 3.33 -9.49 8.09
C GLY A 178 2.18 -10.05 8.93
N ALA A 179 1.79 -9.35 10.01
CA ALA A 179 0.66 -9.75 10.84
C ALA A 179 -0.67 -9.16 10.34
N VAL A 180 -0.64 -8.06 9.61
CA VAL A 180 -1.84 -7.41 9.06
C VAL A 180 -2.24 -8.09 7.76
N TYR A 181 -3.33 -8.83 7.81
CA TYR A 181 -3.87 -9.55 6.67
C TYR A 181 -5.06 -8.84 6.04
N LYS A 182 -5.87 -8.18 6.85
CA LYS A 182 -7.08 -7.48 6.43
C LYS A 182 -7.26 -6.18 7.19
N LEU A 183 -7.67 -5.13 6.48
CA LEU A 183 -8.18 -3.89 7.04
C LEU A 183 -9.69 -3.82 6.84
N THR A 184 -10.41 -3.27 7.81
CA THR A 184 -11.84 -2.98 7.67
C THR A 184 -12.09 -1.52 8.01
N LEU A 185 -13.02 -0.91 7.29
CA LEU A 185 -13.49 0.45 7.53
C LEU A 185 -14.99 0.43 7.72
N GLN A 186 -15.46 1.11 8.75
CA GLN A 186 -16.87 1.29 9.04
C GLN A 186 -17.13 2.78 9.28
N SER A 187 -18.31 3.25 8.93
CA SER A 187 -18.77 4.59 9.32
C SER A 187 -19.96 4.50 10.29
N SER A 188 -19.98 5.40 11.24
CA SER A 188 -21.09 5.56 12.20
C SER A 188 -21.49 7.02 12.30
N ASN A 189 -22.70 7.25 12.81
CA ASN A 189 -23.19 8.59 13.16
C ASN A 189 -22.55 9.06 14.46
#